data_7f71b3f2582d272816e92037a3eca323
#
_entry.id   7f71b3f2582d272816e92037a3eca323
#
_cell.length_a   1.000
_cell.length_b   1.000
_cell.length_c   1.000
_cell.angle_alpha   90.00
_cell.angle_beta   90.00
_cell.angle_gamma   90.00
#
_symmetry.space_group_name_H-M   'P 1'
#
loop_
_entity.id
_entity.type
_entity.pdbx_description
1 polymer ?
#
loop_
_entity_poly.entity_id
_entity_poly.type
_entity_poly.pdbx_seq_one_letter_code
_entity_poly.pdbx_strand_id
1 'polypeptide(L)'
;FKKQYITGAFLAVISLFSSCTNLDEEIFSSIPEKDFYKTESEFLAAMVPIYSSMRTLTEHSNWWDLEETTDVCVTPVKNHGLWYDGGIYIRLHQHSWMEEDAHLNNIWNALYSGVSSANRVLYQFENSTIEMNGKENYIAELKVARAFYYYLLLEAFGNVPIIDRFDVPDGYLPATEPRSKVFEFVESELKNNINNLSEDVLNTYGRFNKWNAKMLLARLYLNAEAWIGTPMYNECENLCN
;
A
#
# COMPACT_ATOMS: atom_id res chain seq x y z
N PHE A 1 49.79 -8.83 54.89
CA PHE A 1 48.65 -7.91 54.72
C PHE A 1 48.44 -7.50 53.21
N LYS A 2 49.49 -7.05 52.48
CA LYS A 2 49.32 -6.63 51.06
C LYS A 2 48.81 -7.71 50.11
N LYS A 3 49.15 -9.00 50.29
CA LYS A 3 48.71 -10.12 49.43
C LYS A 3 47.20 -10.41 49.56
N GLN A 4 46.61 -10.25 50.73
CA GLN A 4 45.19 -10.50 50.95
C GLN A 4 44.28 -9.44 50.28
N TYR A 5 44.72 -8.19 50.20
CA TYR A 5 43.97 -7.13 49.53
C TYR A 5 43.97 -7.30 47.98
N ILE A 6 45.07 -7.83 47.42
CA ILE A 6 45.15 -8.07 45.96
C ILE A 6 44.24 -9.22 45.54
N THR A 7 44.15 -10.28 46.36
CA THR A 7 43.25 -11.42 46.07
C THR A 7 41.78 -11.02 46.21
N GLY A 8 41.44 -10.19 47.21
CA GLY A 8 40.06 -9.68 47.37
C GLY A 8 39.63 -8.73 46.24
N ALA A 9 40.54 -7.86 45.78
CA ALA A 9 40.28 -6.97 44.66
C ALA A 9 40.11 -7.72 43.33
N PHE A 10 40.84 -8.81 43.11
CA PHE A 10 40.72 -9.64 41.91
C PHE A 10 39.40 -10.43 41.88
N LEU A 11 38.95 -10.93 43.03
CA LEU A 11 37.64 -11.58 43.16
C LEU A 11 36.45 -10.62 42.96
N ALA A 12 36.58 -9.38 43.45
CA ALA A 12 35.56 -8.35 43.27
C ALA A 12 35.45 -7.87 41.81
N VAL A 13 36.55 -7.87 41.05
CA VAL A 13 36.52 -7.52 39.62
C VAL A 13 35.89 -8.65 38.79
N ILE A 14 36.10 -9.91 39.13
CA ILE A 14 35.49 -11.05 38.41
C ILE A 14 33.97 -11.11 38.63
N SER A 15 33.47 -10.71 39.80
CA SER A 15 32.01 -10.66 40.04
C SER A 15 31.30 -9.53 39.32
N LEU A 16 31.99 -8.51 38.80
CA LEU A 16 31.40 -7.44 37.99
C LEU A 16 31.12 -7.86 36.53
N PHE A 17 31.69 -8.97 36.06
CA PHE A 17 31.48 -9.50 34.70
C PHE A 17 30.40 -10.59 34.61
N SER A 18 29.80 -11.00 35.73
CA SER A 18 28.67 -11.92 35.76
C SER A 18 27.31 -11.20 35.69
N SER A 19 27.23 -10.08 34.93
CA SER A 19 25.98 -9.45 34.60
C SER A 19 25.19 -10.40 33.67
N CYS A 20 23.94 -10.60 33.97
CA CYS A 20 23.03 -11.44 33.16
C CYS A 20 23.17 -11.10 31.69
N THR A 21 23.66 -12.06 30.91
CA THR A 21 23.85 -11.94 29.45
C THR A 21 22.63 -12.40 28.66
N ASN A 22 21.49 -12.61 29.31
CA ASN A 22 20.26 -12.86 28.57
C ASN A 22 19.70 -11.53 28.06
N LEU A 23 20.04 -11.21 26.82
CA LEU A 23 19.54 -10.06 26.07
C LEU A 23 18.36 -10.45 25.16
N ASP A 24 17.78 -11.63 25.39
CA ASP A 24 16.58 -12.01 24.66
C ASP A 24 15.44 -11.08 25.08
N GLU A 25 15.04 -10.22 24.17
CA GLU A 25 13.94 -9.29 24.35
C GLU A 25 12.62 -10.08 24.23
N GLU A 26 11.87 -10.12 25.33
CA GLU A 26 10.49 -10.62 25.29
C GLU A 26 9.56 -9.49 24.82
N ILE A 27 9.12 -9.58 23.57
CA ILE A 27 8.21 -8.60 22.98
C ILE A 27 6.78 -8.91 23.43
N PHE A 28 6.25 -8.14 24.39
CA PHE A 28 4.87 -8.29 24.90
C PHE A 28 3.84 -7.45 24.16
N SER A 29 4.28 -6.47 23.34
CA SER A 29 3.41 -5.49 22.69
C SER A 29 3.09 -5.80 21.24
N SER A 30 3.79 -6.76 20.61
CA SER A 30 3.59 -7.15 19.22
C SER A 30 3.91 -8.63 19.03
N ILE A 31 3.30 -9.25 18.03
CA ILE A 31 3.64 -10.62 17.61
C ILE A 31 4.77 -10.53 16.58
N PRO A 32 5.95 -11.11 16.82
CA PRO A 32 7.02 -11.16 15.83
C PRO A 32 6.53 -11.83 14.55
N GLU A 33 6.99 -11.37 13.38
CA GLU A 33 6.55 -11.90 12.08
C GLU A 33 6.78 -13.43 11.97
N LYS A 34 7.87 -13.95 12.53
CA LYS A 34 8.17 -15.39 12.60
C LYS A 34 7.12 -16.22 13.37
N ASP A 35 6.34 -15.56 14.23
CA ASP A 35 5.30 -16.17 15.08
C ASP A 35 3.88 -15.91 14.57
N PHE A 36 3.75 -15.08 13.55
CA PHE A 36 2.54 -14.80 12.79
C PHE A 36 2.47 -15.65 11.51
N TYR A 37 1.37 -15.68 10.81
CA TYR A 37 1.14 -16.48 9.59
C TYR A 37 1.18 -18.00 9.79
N LYS A 38 0.68 -18.49 10.94
CA LYS A 38 0.61 -19.92 11.25
C LYS A 38 -0.78 -20.53 11.03
N THR A 39 -1.79 -19.69 10.92
CA THR A 39 -3.19 -20.10 10.74
C THR A 39 -3.86 -19.29 9.64
N GLU A 40 -4.91 -19.84 9.01
CA GLU A 40 -5.72 -19.12 8.03
C GLU A 40 -6.26 -17.79 8.59
N SER A 41 -6.70 -17.79 9.86
CA SER A 41 -7.20 -16.58 10.52
C SER A 41 -6.15 -15.47 10.62
N GLU A 42 -4.89 -15.79 10.84
CA GLU A 42 -3.78 -14.82 10.87
C GLU A 42 -3.49 -14.26 9.48
N PHE A 43 -3.55 -15.09 8.45
CA PHE A 43 -3.44 -14.62 7.06
C PHE A 43 -4.56 -13.66 6.70
N LEU A 44 -5.80 -13.99 7.06
CA LEU A 44 -6.96 -13.11 6.83
C LEU A 44 -6.83 -11.80 7.63
N ALA A 45 -6.35 -11.86 8.86
CA ALA A 45 -6.08 -10.68 9.67
C ALA A 45 -5.00 -9.78 9.03
N ALA A 46 -3.99 -10.37 8.37
CA ALA A 46 -2.96 -9.62 7.66
C ALA A 46 -3.48 -8.84 6.44
N MET A 47 -4.61 -9.26 5.84
CA MET A 47 -5.24 -8.54 4.73
C MET A 47 -5.96 -7.27 5.18
N VAL A 48 -6.42 -7.19 6.44
CA VAL A 48 -7.22 -6.07 6.96
C VAL A 48 -6.54 -4.70 6.79
N PRO A 49 -5.24 -4.52 7.10
CA PRO A 49 -4.56 -3.24 6.92
C PRO A 49 -4.59 -2.73 5.48
N ILE A 50 -4.60 -3.62 4.48
CA ILE A 50 -4.66 -3.24 3.05
C ILE A 50 -5.98 -2.51 2.75
N TYR A 51 -7.09 -3.00 3.31
CA TYR A 51 -8.39 -2.36 3.15
C TYR A 51 -8.59 -1.14 4.04
N SER A 52 -8.10 -1.21 5.29
CA SER A 52 -8.24 -0.09 6.22
C SER A 52 -7.45 1.14 5.78
N SER A 53 -6.31 0.96 5.12
CA SER A 53 -5.52 2.06 4.56
C SER A 53 -6.23 2.79 3.42
N MET A 54 -7.18 2.15 2.73
CA MET A 54 -8.00 2.81 1.71
C MET A 54 -8.87 3.93 2.29
N ARG A 55 -9.21 3.87 3.58
CA ARG A 55 -9.97 4.94 4.26
C ARG A 55 -9.19 6.25 4.30
N THR A 56 -7.87 6.19 4.45
CA THR A 56 -7.05 7.40 4.49
C THR A 56 -7.11 8.18 3.18
N LEU A 57 -7.43 7.53 2.06
CA LEU A 57 -7.59 8.19 0.77
C LEU A 57 -8.80 9.15 0.74
N THR A 58 -9.79 8.94 1.61
CA THR A 58 -10.98 9.80 1.73
C THR A 58 -10.83 10.89 2.79
N GLU A 59 -9.68 10.95 3.47
CA GLU A 59 -9.39 11.95 4.47
C GLU A 59 -8.84 13.24 3.84
N HIS A 60 -9.01 14.36 4.54
CA HIS A 60 -8.40 15.64 4.20
C HIS A 60 -6.87 15.52 4.05
N SER A 61 -6.29 16.24 3.13
CA SER A 61 -4.88 16.19 2.75
C SER A 61 -4.45 14.88 2.05
N ASN A 62 -5.40 14.13 1.49
CA ASN A 62 -5.18 12.91 0.72
C ASN A 62 -5.90 12.98 -0.64
N TRP A 63 -6.28 11.83 -1.19
CA TRP A 63 -6.86 11.68 -2.54
C TRP A 63 -8.00 12.64 -2.84
N TRP A 64 -8.90 12.81 -1.91
CA TRP A 64 -10.07 13.68 -2.05
C TRP A 64 -9.68 15.13 -2.41
N ASP A 65 -8.55 15.64 -1.92
CA ASP A 65 -8.11 17.00 -2.21
C ASP A 65 -7.58 17.17 -3.65
N LEU A 66 -7.36 16.08 -4.39
CA LEU A 66 -7.07 16.17 -5.83
C LEU A 66 -8.24 16.73 -6.64
N GLU A 67 -9.46 16.66 -6.13
CA GLU A 67 -10.62 17.30 -6.77
C GLU A 67 -10.45 18.83 -6.87
N GLU A 68 -9.62 19.45 -6.04
CA GLU A 68 -9.24 20.87 -6.15
C GLU A 68 -8.51 21.21 -7.45
N THR A 69 -7.98 20.19 -8.16
CA THR A 69 -7.36 20.38 -9.49
C THR A 69 -8.38 20.41 -10.62
N THR A 70 -9.66 20.23 -10.31
CA THR A 70 -10.77 20.19 -11.28
C THR A 70 -11.63 21.44 -11.18
N ASP A 71 -12.58 21.56 -12.13
CA ASP A 71 -13.59 22.63 -12.09
C ASP A 71 -14.78 22.29 -11.15
N VAL A 72 -14.74 21.13 -10.49
CA VAL A 72 -15.86 20.65 -9.64
C VAL A 72 -15.88 21.34 -8.30
N CYS A 73 -14.72 21.63 -7.72
CA CYS A 73 -14.64 22.28 -6.41
C CYS A 73 -13.49 23.29 -6.34
N VAL A 74 -13.59 24.19 -5.37
CA VAL A 74 -12.56 25.16 -5.03
C VAL A 74 -12.65 25.49 -3.55
N THR A 75 -11.52 25.56 -2.88
CA THR A 75 -11.41 26.01 -1.49
C THR A 75 -10.90 27.46 -1.45
N PRO A 76 -11.80 28.47 -1.36
CA PRO A 76 -11.38 29.85 -1.29
C PRO A 76 -10.87 30.24 0.09
N VAL A 77 -9.91 31.16 0.15
CA VAL A 77 -9.49 31.77 1.40
C VAL A 77 -10.63 32.55 2.00
N LYS A 78 -11.01 32.30 3.25
CA LYS A 78 -12.15 32.90 3.96
C LYS A 78 -11.71 33.61 5.24
N ASN A 79 -12.54 34.52 5.72
CA ASN A 79 -12.45 35.06 7.08
C ASN A 79 -11.04 35.42 7.55
N HIS A 80 -10.37 36.32 6.84
CA HIS A 80 -9.02 36.81 7.20
C HIS A 80 -7.90 35.74 7.17
N GLY A 81 -7.98 34.78 6.30
CA GLY A 81 -6.89 33.80 6.09
C GLY A 81 -7.24 32.38 6.46
N LEU A 82 -8.44 32.08 6.89
CA LEU A 82 -8.88 30.69 7.03
C LEU A 82 -8.82 29.98 5.68
N TRP A 83 -8.37 28.72 5.70
CA TRP A 83 -8.17 27.89 4.51
C TRP A 83 -7.09 28.40 3.55
N TYR A 84 -6.18 29.24 4.04
CA TYR A 84 -5.02 29.62 3.24
C TYR A 84 -3.99 28.48 3.13
N ASP A 85 -3.71 27.83 4.23
CA ASP A 85 -2.81 26.66 4.38
C ASP A 85 -1.54 26.75 3.50
N GLY A 86 -0.83 27.86 3.62
CA GLY A 86 0.35 28.12 2.79
C GLY A 86 0.07 28.25 1.29
N GLY A 87 -1.20 28.41 0.89
CA GLY A 87 -1.64 28.55 -0.49
C GLY A 87 -1.78 27.24 -1.28
N ILE A 88 -1.80 26.08 -0.60
CA ILE A 88 -1.82 24.77 -1.28
C ILE A 88 -3.08 24.59 -2.14
N TYR A 89 -4.28 24.96 -1.64
CA TYR A 89 -5.52 24.84 -2.42
C TYR A 89 -5.51 25.77 -3.64
N ILE A 90 -4.93 26.96 -3.50
CA ILE A 90 -4.77 27.90 -4.63
C ILE A 90 -3.86 27.28 -5.68
N ARG A 91 -2.73 26.66 -5.28
CA ARG A 91 -1.80 26.01 -6.21
C ARG A 91 -2.42 24.79 -6.88
N LEU A 92 -3.18 23.97 -6.15
CA LEU A 92 -3.91 22.83 -6.72
C LEU A 92 -4.90 23.33 -7.80
N HIS A 93 -5.74 24.31 -7.49
CA HIS A 93 -6.71 24.86 -8.42
C HIS A 93 -6.06 25.54 -9.65
N GLN A 94 -4.92 26.20 -9.47
CA GLN A 94 -4.19 26.87 -10.54
C GLN A 94 -3.23 25.95 -11.30
N HIS A 95 -3.16 24.67 -10.99
CA HIS A 95 -2.21 23.70 -11.56
C HIS A 95 -0.75 24.15 -11.42
N SER A 96 -0.44 24.79 -10.29
CA SER A 96 0.90 25.31 -9.98
C SER A 96 1.50 24.66 -8.72
N TRP A 97 1.12 23.41 -8.44
CA TRP A 97 1.65 22.65 -7.33
C TRP A 97 3.16 22.46 -7.39
N MET A 98 3.75 22.22 -6.23
CA MET A 98 5.19 22.01 -6.05
C MET A 98 5.42 20.60 -5.49
N GLU A 99 6.63 20.10 -5.68
CA GLU A 99 7.01 18.77 -5.19
C GLU A 99 6.95 18.65 -3.65
N GLU A 100 7.07 19.78 -2.94
CA GLU A 100 6.99 19.84 -1.47
C GLU A 100 5.56 19.95 -0.94
N ASP A 101 4.56 20.08 -1.81
CA ASP A 101 3.18 20.18 -1.37
C ASP A 101 2.74 18.92 -0.62
N ALA A 102 2.37 19.11 0.66
CA ALA A 102 2.12 18.02 1.59
C ALA A 102 1.02 17.06 1.11
N HIS A 103 -0.02 17.56 0.44
CA HIS A 103 -1.13 16.74 -0.07
C HIS A 103 -0.63 15.74 -1.11
N LEU A 104 0.24 16.15 -2.03
CA LEU A 104 0.81 15.24 -3.04
C LEU A 104 1.69 14.17 -2.40
N ASN A 105 2.53 14.56 -1.44
CA ASN A 105 3.35 13.61 -0.68
C ASN A 105 2.52 12.64 0.16
N ASN A 106 1.44 13.09 0.77
CA ASN A 106 0.53 12.23 1.54
C ASN A 106 -0.12 11.17 0.65
N ILE A 107 -0.61 11.56 -0.53
CA ILE A 107 -1.20 10.64 -1.51
C ILE A 107 -0.17 9.62 -1.97
N TRP A 108 1.02 10.05 -2.36
CA TRP A 108 2.11 9.16 -2.78
C TRP A 108 2.44 8.14 -1.70
N ASN A 109 2.66 8.59 -0.47
CA ASN A 109 3.01 7.73 0.65
C ASN A 109 1.87 6.75 1.00
N ALA A 110 0.62 7.21 1.00
CA ALA A 110 -0.55 6.37 1.28
C ALA A 110 -0.69 5.26 0.22
N LEU A 111 -0.55 5.58 -1.06
CA LEU A 111 -0.66 4.61 -2.15
C LEU A 111 0.46 3.58 -2.13
N TYR A 112 1.72 4.00 -1.96
CA TYR A 112 2.85 3.07 -1.87
C TYR A 112 2.86 2.26 -0.57
N SER A 113 2.32 2.78 0.53
CA SER A 113 2.09 1.99 1.74
C SER A 113 1.10 0.84 1.48
N GLY A 114 0.04 1.12 0.70
CA GLY A 114 -0.89 0.10 0.25
C GLY A 114 -0.25 -0.96 -0.64
N VAL A 115 0.55 -0.55 -1.63
CA VAL A 115 1.33 -1.46 -2.49
C VAL A 115 2.27 -2.34 -1.67
N SER A 116 3.05 -1.73 -0.76
CA SER A 116 4.00 -2.46 0.09
C SER A 116 3.31 -3.46 1.01
N SER A 117 2.15 -3.08 1.57
CA SER A 117 1.34 -3.97 2.40
C SER A 117 0.79 -5.15 1.59
N ALA A 118 0.29 -4.90 0.37
CA ALA A 118 -0.18 -5.96 -0.52
C ALA A 118 0.96 -6.92 -0.91
N ASN A 119 2.13 -6.39 -1.29
CA ASN A 119 3.30 -7.19 -1.64
C ASN A 119 3.77 -8.07 -0.48
N ARG A 120 3.81 -7.52 0.75
CA ARG A 120 4.20 -8.27 1.95
C ARG A 120 3.27 -9.45 2.20
N VAL A 121 1.96 -9.20 2.17
CA VAL A 121 0.98 -10.27 2.44
C VAL A 121 0.97 -11.30 1.31
N LEU A 122 1.08 -10.87 0.04
CA LEU A 122 1.25 -11.76 -1.11
C LEU A 122 2.45 -12.69 -0.93
N TYR A 123 3.61 -12.14 -0.57
CA TYR A 123 4.81 -12.94 -0.32
C TYR A 123 4.58 -14.02 0.74
N GLN A 124 3.88 -13.70 1.82
CA GLN A 124 3.55 -14.66 2.87
C GLN A 124 2.59 -15.76 2.38
N PHE A 125 1.55 -15.39 1.61
CA PHE A 125 0.64 -16.36 1.02
C PHE A 125 1.37 -17.29 0.04
N GLU A 126 2.17 -16.75 -0.87
CA GLU A 126 2.86 -17.52 -1.91
C GLU A 126 3.91 -18.50 -1.31
N ASN A 127 4.59 -18.09 -0.23
CA ASN A 127 5.63 -18.91 0.43
C ASN A 127 5.10 -19.78 1.58
N SER A 128 3.82 -19.70 1.94
CA SER A 128 3.24 -20.49 3.02
C SER A 128 3.01 -21.93 2.60
N THR A 129 3.41 -22.86 3.49
CA THR A 129 3.09 -24.29 3.39
C THR A 129 1.77 -24.66 4.05
N ILE A 130 1.07 -23.68 4.67
CA ILE A 130 -0.21 -23.90 5.33
C ILE A 130 -1.29 -24.12 4.27
N GLU A 131 -2.01 -25.22 4.40
CA GLU A 131 -3.18 -25.49 3.58
C GLU A 131 -4.32 -24.57 3.99
N MET A 132 -4.82 -23.78 3.03
CA MET A 132 -5.94 -22.85 3.20
C MET A 132 -6.96 -23.10 2.11
N ASN A 133 -8.22 -23.23 2.50
CA ASN A 133 -9.30 -23.37 1.53
C ASN A 133 -9.47 -22.04 0.76
N GLY A 134 -9.38 -22.12 -0.57
CA GLY A 134 -9.49 -20.92 -1.42
C GLY A 134 -8.27 -20.00 -1.38
N LYS A 135 -7.07 -20.49 -1.05
CA LYS A 135 -5.81 -19.74 -1.06
C LYS A 135 -5.63 -18.91 -2.35
N GLU A 136 -5.94 -19.50 -3.51
CA GLU A 136 -5.83 -18.83 -4.80
C GLU A 136 -6.77 -17.62 -4.93
N ASN A 137 -7.94 -17.70 -4.29
CA ASN A 137 -8.89 -16.57 -4.28
C ASN A 137 -8.33 -15.39 -3.46
N TYR A 138 -7.69 -15.67 -2.32
CA TYR A 138 -7.03 -14.63 -1.51
C TYR A 138 -5.84 -14.00 -2.23
N ILE A 139 -5.02 -14.81 -2.92
CA ILE A 139 -3.92 -14.33 -3.75
C ILE A 139 -4.45 -13.42 -4.88
N ALA A 140 -5.52 -13.84 -5.55
CA ALA A 140 -6.15 -13.03 -6.59
C ALA A 140 -6.68 -11.70 -6.04
N GLU A 141 -7.32 -11.73 -4.87
CA GLU A 141 -7.84 -10.55 -4.19
C GLU A 141 -6.72 -9.56 -3.82
N LEU A 142 -5.60 -10.05 -3.32
CA LEU A 142 -4.43 -9.24 -2.99
C LEU A 142 -3.80 -8.59 -4.23
N LYS A 143 -3.71 -9.33 -5.34
CA LYS A 143 -3.23 -8.80 -6.63
C LYS A 143 -4.16 -7.72 -7.16
N VAL A 144 -5.47 -7.90 -7.05
CA VAL A 144 -6.45 -6.89 -7.43
C VAL A 144 -6.39 -5.66 -6.50
N ALA A 145 -6.17 -5.85 -5.19
CA ALA A 145 -5.94 -4.74 -4.27
C ALA A 145 -4.68 -3.94 -4.64
N ARG A 146 -3.58 -4.63 -5.01
CA ARG A 146 -2.37 -3.99 -5.52
C ARG A 146 -2.64 -3.22 -6.82
N ALA A 147 -3.37 -3.83 -7.75
CA ALA A 147 -3.78 -3.19 -9.00
C ALA A 147 -4.60 -1.93 -8.76
N PHE A 148 -5.47 -1.92 -7.73
CA PHE A 148 -6.23 -0.74 -7.34
C PHE A 148 -5.32 0.42 -6.90
N TYR A 149 -4.30 0.15 -6.07
CA TYR A 149 -3.35 1.19 -5.68
C TYR A 149 -2.54 1.70 -6.88
N TYR A 150 -2.13 0.81 -7.79
CA TYR A 150 -1.45 1.23 -9.03
C TYR A 150 -2.37 1.97 -10.00
N TYR A 151 -3.65 1.65 -10.04
CA TYR A 151 -4.64 2.42 -10.79
C TYR A 151 -4.69 3.87 -10.28
N LEU A 152 -4.73 4.07 -8.97
CA LEU A 152 -4.72 5.40 -8.38
C LEU A 152 -3.37 6.13 -8.60
N LEU A 153 -2.24 5.42 -8.52
CA LEU A 153 -0.92 5.97 -8.86
C LEU A 153 -0.86 6.40 -10.34
N LEU A 154 -1.42 5.59 -11.23
CA LEU A 154 -1.51 5.89 -12.66
C LEU A 154 -2.36 7.14 -12.93
N GLU A 155 -3.50 7.26 -12.24
CA GLU A 155 -4.41 8.39 -12.37
C GLU A 155 -3.78 9.69 -11.85
N ALA A 156 -3.20 9.66 -10.63
CA ALA A 156 -2.65 10.84 -9.97
C ALA A 156 -1.30 11.30 -10.55
N PHE A 157 -0.39 10.36 -10.85
CA PHE A 157 1.01 10.68 -11.16
C PHE A 157 1.45 10.22 -12.57
N GLY A 158 0.77 9.27 -13.14
CA GLY A 158 1.06 8.73 -14.47
C GLY A 158 2.31 7.86 -14.49
N ASN A 159 3.50 8.45 -14.57
CA ASN A 159 4.77 7.73 -14.57
C ASN A 159 5.22 7.45 -13.15
N VAL A 160 5.28 6.17 -12.74
CA VAL A 160 5.61 5.78 -11.37
C VAL A 160 6.48 4.52 -11.35
N PRO A 161 7.28 4.28 -10.30
CA PRO A 161 7.97 3.01 -10.10
C PRO A 161 6.98 1.84 -9.92
N ILE A 162 7.27 0.70 -10.55
CA ILE A 162 6.53 -0.54 -10.34
C ILE A 162 7.35 -1.46 -9.43
N ILE A 163 6.78 -1.79 -8.26
CA ILE A 163 7.34 -2.71 -7.28
C ILE A 163 6.29 -3.79 -7.03
N ASP A 164 6.49 -4.97 -7.60
CA ASP A 164 5.54 -6.08 -7.59
C ASP A 164 5.91 -7.21 -6.62
N ARG A 165 6.96 -7.01 -5.81
CA ARG A 165 7.47 -7.99 -4.85
C ARG A 165 7.85 -7.34 -3.51
N PHE A 166 7.94 -8.16 -2.47
CA PHE A 166 8.31 -7.73 -1.12
C PHE A 166 9.82 -7.84 -0.85
N ASP A 167 10.48 -8.86 -1.36
CA ASP A 167 11.88 -9.21 -1.11
C ASP A 167 12.87 -8.37 -1.93
N VAL A 168 12.78 -7.06 -1.80
CA VAL A 168 13.72 -6.13 -2.46
C VAL A 168 14.99 -5.96 -1.64
N PRO A 169 16.18 -5.86 -2.26
CA PRO A 169 17.43 -5.60 -1.55
C PRO A 169 17.43 -4.25 -0.81
N ASP A 170 18.16 -4.18 0.29
CA ASP A 170 18.39 -2.91 0.97
C ASP A 170 18.98 -1.86 0.02
N GLY A 171 18.42 -0.65 0.06
CA GLY A 171 18.85 0.45 -0.82
C GLY A 171 18.38 0.32 -2.27
N TYR A 172 17.48 -0.61 -2.58
CA TYR A 172 16.89 -0.72 -3.91
C TYR A 172 16.10 0.54 -4.27
N LEU A 173 16.49 1.18 -5.34
CA LEU A 173 15.82 2.34 -5.91
C LEU A 173 15.21 1.93 -7.26
N PRO A 174 13.89 1.70 -7.34
CA PRO A 174 13.24 1.32 -8.58
C PRO A 174 13.26 2.47 -9.58
N ALA A 175 13.40 2.14 -10.86
CA ALA A 175 13.25 3.12 -11.94
C ALA A 175 11.76 3.53 -12.06
N THR A 176 11.55 4.78 -12.45
CA THR A 176 10.21 5.26 -12.84
C THR A 176 9.85 4.67 -14.19
N GLU A 177 8.72 3.98 -14.24
CA GLU A 177 8.16 3.41 -15.46
C GLU A 177 7.23 4.42 -16.16
N PRO A 178 7.15 4.41 -17.50
CA PRO A 178 6.21 5.26 -18.22
C PRO A 178 4.76 4.84 -17.94
N ARG A 179 3.84 5.81 -18.05
CA ARG A 179 2.40 5.61 -17.81
C ARG A 179 1.82 4.39 -18.54
N SER A 180 2.26 4.14 -19.78
CA SER A 180 1.82 2.98 -20.55
C SER A 180 2.20 1.65 -19.91
N LYS A 181 3.37 1.56 -19.26
CA LYS A 181 3.80 0.37 -18.53
C LYS A 181 3.02 0.18 -17.22
N VAL A 182 2.70 1.27 -16.54
CA VAL A 182 1.83 1.21 -15.35
C VAL A 182 0.43 0.75 -15.75
N PHE A 183 -0.11 1.25 -16.87
CA PHE A 183 -1.39 0.80 -17.43
C PHE A 183 -1.37 -0.69 -17.76
N GLU A 184 -0.36 -1.18 -18.49
CA GLU A 184 -0.17 -2.60 -18.81
C GLU A 184 -0.10 -3.47 -17.55
N PHE A 185 0.58 -3.00 -16.51
CA PHE A 185 0.68 -3.70 -15.24
C PHE A 185 -0.68 -3.83 -14.57
N VAL A 186 -1.44 -2.75 -14.43
CA VAL A 186 -2.78 -2.74 -13.84
C VAL A 186 -3.73 -3.64 -14.63
N GLU A 187 -3.73 -3.53 -15.96
CA GLU A 187 -4.55 -4.36 -16.85
C GLU A 187 -4.24 -5.85 -16.64
N SER A 188 -2.97 -6.20 -16.66
CA SER A 188 -2.50 -7.58 -16.50
C SER A 188 -2.89 -8.18 -15.15
N GLU A 189 -2.68 -7.44 -14.05
CA GLU A 189 -3.09 -7.88 -12.71
C GLU A 189 -4.60 -8.14 -12.64
N LEU A 190 -5.41 -7.26 -13.20
CA LEU A 190 -6.86 -7.42 -13.20
C LEU A 190 -7.30 -8.61 -14.09
N LYS A 191 -6.86 -8.66 -15.34
CA LYS A 191 -7.27 -9.72 -16.30
C LYS A 191 -6.90 -11.12 -15.81
N ASN A 192 -5.71 -11.26 -15.22
CA ASN A 192 -5.21 -12.56 -14.78
C ASN A 192 -5.90 -13.06 -13.50
N ASN A 193 -6.51 -12.18 -12.71
CA ASN A 193 -7.04 -12.53 -11.40
C ASN A 193 -8.58 -12.44 -11.28
N ILE A 194 -9.27 -11.72 -12.15
CA ILE A 194 -10.75 -11.53 -12.09
C ILE A 194 -11.50 -12.86 -12.00
N ASN A 195 -11.07 -13.89 -12.72
CA ASN A 195 -11.77 -15.18 -12.75
C ASN A 195 -11.58 -16.02 -11.49
N ASN A 196 -10.58 -15.68 -10.67
CA ASN A 196 -10.31 -16.34 -9.40
C ASN A 196 -10.97 -15.62 -8.21
N LEU A 197 -11.67 -14.51 -8.45
CA LEU A 197 -12.38 -13.77 -7.42
C LEU A 197 -13.80 -14.34 -7.20
N SER A 198 -14.27 -14.20 -5.96
CA SER A 198 -15.65 -14.55 -5.60
C SER A 198 -16.66 -13.69 -6.33
N GLU A 199 -17.78 -14.30 -6.70
CA GLU A 199 -18.99 -13.61 -7.21
C GLU A 199 -19.98 -13.26 -6.10
N ASP A 200 -19.76 -13.79 -4.88
CA ASP A 200 -20.63 -13.59 -3.72
C ASP A 200 -20.39 -12.23 -3.09
N VAL A 201 -21.25 -11.28 -3.41
CA VAL A 201 -21.17 -9.89 -2.93
C VAL A 201 -21.41 -9.79 -1.43
N LEU A 202 -22.24 -10.67 -0.85
CA LEU A 202 -22.57 -10.59 0.58
C LEU A 202 -21.40 -11.05 1.46
N ASN A 203 -20.76 -12.16 1.10
CA ASN A 203 -19.62 -12.69 1.84
C ASN A 203 -18.31 -11.95 1.55
N THR A 204 -18.29 -11.10 0.52
CA THR A 204 -17.14 -10.26 0.17
C THR A 204 -17.41 -8.77 0.41
N TYR A 205 -18.40 -8.43 1.24
CA TYR A 205 -18.69 -7.03 1.56
C TYR A 205 -17.46 -6.33 2.15
N GLY A 206 -17.09 -5.19 1.56
CA GLY A 206 -15.89 -4.43 1.97
C GLY A 206 -14.55 -5.03 1.48
N ARG A 207 -14.59 -6.04 0.60
CA ARG A 207 -13.41 -6.69 0.00
C ARG A 207 -13.52 -6.69 -1.52
N PHE A 208 -12.39 -6.92 -2.21
CA PHE A 208 -12.42 -7.08 -3.66
C PHE A 208 -13.10 -8.40 -4.06
N ASN A 209 -14.01 -8.30 -5.01
CA ASN A 209 -14.68 -9.41 -5.64
C ASN A 209 -14.67 -9.23 -7.17
N LYS A 210 -15.23 -10.17 -7.89
CA LYS A 210 -15.25 -10.17 -9.36
C LYS A 210 -15.86 -8.89 -9.94
N TRP A 211 -16.90 -8.38 -9.31
CA TRP A 211 -17.68 -7.27 -9.85
C TRP A 211 -16.98 -5.93 -9.71
N ASN A 212 -16.38 -5.66 -8.56
CA ASN A 212 -15.62 -4.43 -8.40
C ASN A 212 -14.27 -4.48 -9.13
N ALA A 213 -13.66 -5.66 -9.32
CA ALA A 213 -12.50 -5.81 -10.21
C ALA A 213 -12.84 -5.56 -11.67
N LYS A 214 -14.00 -6.06 -12.17
CA LYS A 214 -14.52 -5.72 -13.50
C LYS A 214 -14.78 -4.22 -13.64
N MET A 215 -15.38 -3.59 -12.63
CA MET A 215 -15.61 -2.14 -12.64
C MET A 215 -14.30 -1.36 -12.72
N LEU A 216 -13.27 -1.78 -11.97
CA LEU A 216 -11.96 -1.14 -12.01
C LEU A 216 -11.32 -1.27 -13.41
N LEU A 217 -11.41 -2.45 -14.03
CA LEU A 217 -10.92 -2.68 -15.39
C LEU A 217 -11.70 -1.86 -16.43
N ALA A 218 -13.02 -1.75 -16.28
CA ALA A 218 -13.84 -0.90 -17.14
C ALA A 218 -13.44 0.58 -17.04
N ARG A 219 -13.18 1.08 -15.83
CA ARG A 219 -12.67 2.46 -15.61
C ARG A 219 -11.28 2.66 -16.23
N LEU A 220 -10.40 1.65 -16.14
CA LEU A 220 -9.09 1.67 -16.79
C LEU A 220 -9.24 1.84 -18.30
N TYR A 221 -10.10 1.06 -18.93
CA TYR A 221 -10.35 1.11 -20.37
C TYR A 221 -11.06 2.38 -20.82
N LEU A 222 -11.96 2.93 -20.02
CA LEU A 222 -12.63 4.18 -20.31
C LEU A 222 -11.64 5.34 -20.44
N ASN A 223 -10.57 5.32 -19.64
CA ASN A 223 -9.54 6.37 -19.62
C ASN A 223 -8.32 6.04 -20.52
N ALA A 224 -8.30 4.91 -21.21
CA ALA A 224 -7.15 4.45 -21.99
C ALA A 224 -6.71 5.45 -23.06
N GLU A 225 -7.64 6.07 -23.78
CA GLU A 225 -7.31 7.06 -24.81
C GLU A 225 -6.56 8.27 -24.21
N ALA A 226 -7.02 8.78 -23.07
CA ALA A 226 -6.37 9.90 -22.40
C ALA A 226 -5.00 9.54 -21.80
N TRP A 227 -4.81 8.30 -21.34
CA TRP A 227 -3.60 7.90 -20.64
C TRP A 227 -2.53 7.31 -21.54
N ILE A 228 -2.91 6.54 -22.56
CA ILE A 228 -1.98 5.83 -23.44
C ILE A 228 -2.21 6.12 -24.94
N GLY A 229 -3.13 7.03 -25.28
CA GLY A 229 -3.42 7.42 -26.65
C GLY A 229 -4.17 6.37 -27.49
N THR A 230 -4.66 5.30 -26.86
CA THR A 230 -5.38 4.20 -27.54
C THR A 230 -6.77 4.05 -26.94
N PRO A 231 -7.85 4.29 -27.71
CA PRO A 231 -9.21 4.10 -27.21
C PRO A 231 -9.53 2.61 -26.99
N MET A 232 -10.15 2.29 -25.86
CA MET A 232 -10.57 0.92 -25.48
C MET A 232 -12.05 0.90 -25.05
N TYR A 233 -12.89 1.65 -25.75
CA TYR A 233 -14.30 1.80 -25.39
C TYR A 233 -15.11 0.52 -25.57
N ASN A 234 -14.77 -0.31 -26.59
CA ASN A 234 -15.43 -1.59 -26.82
C ASN A 234 -15.11 -2.58 -25.68
N GLU A 235 -13.89 -2.60 -25.20
CA GLU A 235 -13.45 -3.41 -24.06
C GLU A 235 -14.17 -2.97 -22.78
N CYS A 236 -14.33 -1.66 -22.59
CA CYS A 236 -15.10 -1.10 -21.48
C CYS A 236 -16.57 -1.54 -21.55
N GLU A 237 -17.24 -1.40 -22.70
CA GLU A 237 -18.62 -1.80 -22.91
C GLU A 237 -18.84 -3.30 -22.62
N ASN A 238 -17.94 -4.15 -23.09
CA ASN A 238 -18.00 -5.60 -22.87
C ASN A 238 -17.92 -6.01 -21.40
N LEU A 239 -17.30 -5.20 -20.55
CA LEU A 239 -17.23 -5.44 -19.11
C LEU A 239 -18.49 -4.98 -18.36
N CYS A 240 -19.25 -4.05 -18.94
CA CYS A 240 -20.49 -3.50 -18.37
C CYS A 240 -21.72 -4.35 -18.69
N ASN A 241 -21.64 -5.20 -19.72
CA ASN A 241 -22.68 -6.14 -20.15
C ASN A 241 -22.50 -7.53 -19.53
#